data_200afb7910809e3bf75dff7240d00cb1
#
_entry.id   200afb7910809e3bf75dff7240d00cb1
#
_cell.length_a   1.000
_cell.length_b   1.000
_cell.length_c   1.000
_cell.angle_alpha   90.00
_cell.angle_beta   90.00
_cell.angle_gamma   90.00
#
_symmetry.space_group_name_H-M   'P 1'
#
loop_
_entity.id
_entity.type
_entity.pdbx_description
1 polymer ?
#
loop_
_entity_poly.entity_id
_entity_poly.type
_entity_poly.pdbx_seq_one_letter_code
_entity_poly.pdbx_strand_id
1 'polypeptide(L)'
;INNFTSSSEGLQPEDLTKYLNEYFSEMTDIALTYGATIDKYIGDAMMVFFGDPESKGEREDARACIKMALNMQRKIKSLQSKWRNEGFYEPFQIRMGINTGYCNVGNFGREQRLTYTIIGGEVNIAQRLEAAAPSDGILMSYESYAHAQDLVEVDELNSITMKGINREIKVFSVICDLKT
;
A
#
# COMPACT_ATOMS: atom_id res chain seq x y z
N ILE A 1 -2.09 8.27 2.61
CA ILE A 1 -1.31 9.52 2.40
C ILE A 1 -0.57 9.85 3.70
N ASN A 2 0.67 10.29 3.61
CA ASN A 2 1.43 10.72 4.78
C ASN A 2 1.07 12.17 5.14
N ASN A 3 0.85 12.44 6.44
CA ASN A 3 0.48 13.78 6.94
C ASN A 3 -0.72 14.41 6.21
N PHE A 4 -1.72 13.60 5.86
CA PHE A 4 -2.88 14.03 5.08
C PHE A 4 -3.56 15.29 5.64
N THR A 5 -3.79 15.35 6.95
CA THR A 5 -4.42 16.51 7.61
C THR A 5 -3.65 17.80 7.30
N SER A 6 -2.33 17.80 7.53
CA SER A 6 -1.50 18.99 7.27
C SER A 6 -1.47 19.37 5.79
N SER A 7 -1.34 18.40 4.88
CA SER A 7 -1.34 18.67 3.44
C SER A 7 -2.68 19.19 2.92
N SER A 8 -3.78 18.85 3.59
CA SER A 8 -5.13 19.28 3.21
C SER A 8 -5.57 20.62 3.79
N GLU A 9 -4.98 21.06 4.92
CA GLU A 9 -5.38 22.30 5.61
C GLU A 9 -5.26 23.57 4.75
N GLY A 10 -4.32 23.59 3.80
CA GLY A 10 -4.10 24.73 2.89
C GLY A 10 -4.94 24.72 1.61
N LEU A 11 -5.72 23.66 1.37
CA LEU A 11 -6.50 23.50 0.14
C LEU A 11 -7.96 23.97 0.34
N GLN A 12 -8.54 24.52 -0.72
CA GLN A 12 -9.98 24.71 -0.78
C GLN A 12 -10.68 23.33 -0.93
N PRO A 13 -11.91 23.15 -0.42
CA PRO A 13 -12.60 21.86 -0.45
C PRO A 13 -12.72 21.24 -1.85
N GLU A 14 -12.90 22.07 -2.87
CA GLU A 14 -13.01 21.65 -4.27
C GLU A 14 -11.68 21.13 -4.81
N ASP A 15 -10.55 21.79 -4.48
CA ASP A 15 -9.21 21.39 -4.88
C ASP A 15 -8.80 20.11 -4.16
N LEU A 16 -9.08 20.02 -2.85
CA LEU A 16 -8.86 18.78 -2.07
C LEU A 16 -9.60 17.61 -2.71
N THR A 17 -10.88 17.78 -3.03
CA THR A 17 -11.70 16.75 -3.66
C THR A 17 -11.13 16.34 -5.02
N LYS A 18 -10.69 17.31 -5.83
CA LYS A 18 -10.08 17.08 -7.15
C LYS A 18 -8.82 16.23 -7.02
N TYR A 19 -7.86 16.64 -6.18
CA TYR A 19 -6.58 15.94 -6.04
C TYR A 19 -6.72 14.57 -5.39
N LEU A 20 -7.61 14.43 -4.40
CA LEU A 20 -7.87 13.16 -3.75
C LEU A 20 -8.54 12.15 -4.71
N ASN A 21 -9.50 12.59 -5.51
CA ASN A 21 -10.13 11.74 -6.52
C ASN A 21 -9.14 11.32 -7.61
N GLU A 22 -8.27 12.23 -8.07
CA GLU A 22 -7.22 11.89 -9.03
C GLU A 22 -6.24 10.86 -8.44
N TYR A 23 -5.81 11.05 -7.19
CA TYR A 23 -5.00 10.09 -6.47
C TYR A 23 -5.65 8.69 -6.41
N PHE A 24 -6.89 8.61 -5.94
CA PHE A 24 -7.58 7.32 -5.84
C PHE A 24 -7.81 6.67 -7.20
N SER A 25 -8.18 7.43 -8.23
CA SER A 25 -8.37 6.91 -9.58
C SER A 25 -7.08 6.26 -10.10
N GLU A 26 -5.98 6.98 -10.07
CA GLU A 26 -4.70 6.50 -10.58
C GLU A 26 -4.15 5.30 -9.79
N MET A 27 -4.28 5.30 -8.46
CA MET A 27 -3.85 4.17 -7.63
C MET A 27 -4.74 2.95 -7.83
N THR A 28 -6.04 3.14 -8.00
CA THR A 28 -7.00 2.08 -8.30
C THR A 28 -6.72 1.43 -9.65
N ASP A 29 -6.49 2.22 -10.69
CA ASP A 29 -6.18 1.72 -12.03
C ASP A 29 -4.90 0.87 -12.04
N ILE A 30 -3.87 1.33 -11.31
CA ILE A 30 -2.64 0.55 -11.14
C ILE A 30 -2.95 -0.76 -10.40
N ALA A 31 -3.67 -0.72 -9.27
CA ALA A 31 -3.99 -1.91 -8.49
C ALA A 31 -4.71 -2.96 -9.35
N LEU A 32 -5.73 -2.57 -10.09
CA LEU A 32 -6.49 -3.46 -10.99
C LEU A 32 -5.63 -4.01 -12.12
N THR A 33 -4.73 -3.21 -12.68
CA THR A 33 -3.81 -3.65 -13.75
C THR A 33 -2.89 -4.79 -13.29
N TYR A 34 -2.50 -4.80 -12.02
CA TYR A 34 -1.70 -5.88 -11.44
C TYR A 34 -2.52 -7.06 -10.91
N GLY A 35 -3.84 -7.00 -10.97
CA GLY A 35 -4.73 -8.07 -10.51
C GLY A 35 -4.99 -8.04 -9.00
N ALA A 36 -4.82 -6.88 -8.36
CA ALA A 36 -5.17 -6.71 -6.96
C ALA A 36 -6.69 -6.68 -6.76
N THR A 37 -7.15 -7.17 -5.62
CA THR A 37 -8.50 -6.95 -5.12
C THR A 37 -8.49 -5.74 -4.19
N ILE A 38 -9.33 -4.75 -4.48
CA ILE A 38 -9.49 -3.58 -3.61
C ILE A 38 -10.45 -3.95 -2.49
N ASP A 39 -9.93 -3.96 -1.25
CA ASP A 39 -10.73 -4.26 -0.08
C ASP A 39 -11.61 -3.07 0.31
N LYS A 40 -10.99 -1.97 0.62
CA LYS A 40 -11.67 -0.72 1.00
C LYS A 40 -10.76 0.51 0.94
N TYR A 41 -11.40 1.67 0.93
CA TYR A 41 -10.76 2.93 1.26
C TYR A 41 -11.03 3.26 2.73
N ILE A 42 -9.99 3.69 3.44
CA ILE A 42 -10.03 4.04 4.87
C ILE A 42 -9.52 5.48 5.00
N GLY A 43 -10.44 6.45 4.93
CA GLY A 43 -10.07 7.86 4.80
C GLY A 43 -9.28 8.10 3.51
N ASP A 44 -8.03 8.50 3.66
CA ASP A 44 -7.07 8.73 2.57
C ASP A 44 -6.21 7.50 2.22
N ALA A 45 -6.42 6.37 2.88
CA ALA A 45 -5.71 5.13 2.63
C ALA A 45 -6.50 4.17 1.75
N MET A 46 -5.79 3.33 0.99
CA MET A 46 -6.34 2.25 0.20
C MET A 46 -5.77 0.92 0.70
N MET A 47 -6.64 -0.03 1.00
CA MET A 47 -6.28 -1.39 1.36
C MET A 47 -6.57 -2.32 0.19
N VAL A 48 -5.56 -3.07 -0.22
CA VAL A 48 -5.65 -4.02 -1.33
C VAL A 48 -5.00 -5.35 -0.94
N PHE A 49 -5.41 -6.43 -1.58
CA PHE A 49 -4.80 -7.74 -1.40
C PHE A 49 -4.75 -8.53 -2.70
N PHE A 50 -3.96 -9.59 -2.70
CA PHE A 50 -3.80 -10.54 -3.79
C PHE A 50 -4.12 -11.94 -3.28
N GLY A 51 -4.45 -12.86 -4.18
CA GLY A 51 -4.69 -14.26 -3.86
C GLY A 51 -6.15 -14.67 -3.75
N ASP A 52 -7.10 -13.72 -3.87
CA ASP A 52 -8.53 -13.99 -3.91
C ASP A 52 -9.26 -12.81 -4.62
N PRO A 53 -10.29 -13.05 -5.46
CA PRO A 53 -10.86 -14.35 -5.86
C PRO A 53 -9.96 -15.16 -6.80
N GLU A 54 -8.95 -14.55 -7.41
CA GLU A 54 -7.99 -15.20 -8.31
C GLU A 54 -6.59 -15.17 -7.71
N SER A 55 -5.87 -16.29 -7.84
CA SER A 55 -4.47 -16.40 -7.41
C SER A 55 -3.63 -17.01 -8.52
N LYS A 56 -2.43 -16.47 -8.69
CA LYS A 56 -1.37 -17.05 -9.54
C LYS A 56 -0.34 -17.84 -8.71
N GLY A 57 -0.66 -18.07 -7.45
CA GLY A 57 0.23 -18.67 -6.46
C GLY A 57 0.98 -17.60 -5.62
N GLU A 58 1.28 -17.97 -4.38
CA GLU A 58 1.84 -17.07 -3.35
C GLU A 58 3.01 -16.22 -3.87
N ARG A 59 3.95 -16.85 -4.58
CA ARG A 59 5.12 -16.15 -5.12
C ARG A 59 4.73 -15.09 -6.16
N GLU A 60 3.91 -15.44 -7.13
CA GLU A 60 3.55 -14.50 -8.20
C GLU A 60 2.63 -13.40 -7.70
N ASP A 61 1.75 -13.69 -6.75
CA ASP A 61 0.88 -12.72 -6.10
C ASP A 61 1.71 -11.71 -5.28
N ALA A 62 2.69 -12.18 -4.47
CA ALA A 62 3.60 -11.30 -3.74
C ALA A 62 4.44 -10.43 -4.69
N ARG A 63 4.95 -11.00 -5.79
CA ARG A 63 5.71 -10.26 -6.81
C ARG A 63 4.85 -9.21 -7.52
N ALA A 64 3.59 -9.54 -7.83
CA ALA A 64 2.64 -8.60 -8.42
C ALA A 64 2.36 -7.43 -7.47
N CYS A 65 2.16 -7.71 -6.19
CA CYS A 65 1.98 -6.70 -5.15
C CYS A 65 3.18 -5.71 -5.09
N ILE A 66 4.40 -6.23 -5.07
CA ILE A 66 5.61 -5.39 -5.01
C ILE A 66 5.78 -4.55 -6.27
N LYS A 67 5.57 -5.13 -7.46
CA LYS A 67 5.60 -4.39 -8.73
C LYS A 67 4.52 -3.30 -8.79
N MET A 68 3.32 -3.59 -8.31
CA MET A 68 2.25 -2.61 -8.16
C MET A 68 2.69 -1.44 -7.29
N ALA A 69 3.25 -1.71 -6.11
CA ALA A 69 3.71 -0.67 -5.18
C ALA A 69 4.81 0.21 -5.79
N LEU A 70 5.77 -0.38 -6.50
CA LEU A 70 6.80 0.37 -7.25
C LEU A 70 6.18 1.27 -8.33
N ASN A 71 5.18 0.78 -9.04
CA ASN A 71 4.48 1.57 -10.06
C ASN A 71 3.67 2.71 -9.43
N MET A 72 2.99 2.44 -8.31
CA MET A 72 2.30 3.48 -7.53
C MET A 72 3.27 4.57 -7.04
N GLN A 73 4.47 4.18 -6.58
CA GLN A 73 5.50 5.13 -6.14
C GLN A 73 6.00 6.01 -7.30
N ARG A 74 6.16 5.45 -8.51
CA ARG A 74 6.52 6.23 -9.70
C ARG A 74 5.38 7.18 -10.10
N LYS A 75 4.15 6.69 -10.09
CA LYS A 75 2.97 7.48 -10.46
C LYS A 75 2.77 8.65 -9.51
N ILE A 76 2.90 8.46 -8.20
CA ILE A 76 2.73 9.57 -7.25
C ILE A 76 3.77 10.67 -7.46
N LYS A 77 5.02 10.34 -7.78
CA LYS A 77 6.04 11.34 -8.11
C LYS A 77 5.67 12.17 -9.35
N SER A 78 5.06 11.53 -10.36
CA SER A 78 4.54 12.22 -11.53
C SER A 78 3.37 13.15 -11.17
N LEU A 79 2.43 12.66 -10.35
CA LEU A 79 1.29 13.46 -9.87
C LEU A 79 1.75 14.65 -9.01
N GLN A 80 2.71 14.45 -8.11
CA GLN A 80 3.30 15.51 -7.31
C GLN A 80 3.88 16.63 -8.18
N SER A 81 4.58 16.29 -9.27
CA SER A 81 5.11 17.28 -10.21
C SER A 81 4.01 18.03 -10.94
N LYS A 82 2.97 17.33 -11.39
CA LYS A 82 1.78 17.93 -12.01
C LYS A 82 1.09 18.88 -11.04
N TRP A 83 0.79 18.44 -9.82
CA TRP A 83 0.06 19.22 -8.82
C TRP A 83 0.80 20.46 -8.36
N ARG A 84 2.16 20.41 -8.26
CA ARG A 84 2.96 21.62 -7.99
C ARG A 84 2.81 22.66 -9.11
N ASN A 85 2.77 22.23 -10.36
CA ASN A 85 2.54 23.12 -11.51
C ASN A 85 1.12 23.71 -11.51
N GLU A 86 0.16 23.03 -10.88
CA GLU A 86 -1.21 23.50 -10.70
C GLU A 86 -1.39 24.38 -9.44
N GLY A 87 -0.32 24.58 -8.64
CA GLY A 87 -0.36 25.43 -7.44
C GLY A 87 -0.50 24.66 -6.11
N PHE A 88 -0.53 23.33 -6.14
CA PHE A 88 -0.49 22.53 -4.93
C PHE A 88 0.96 22.29 -4.51
N TYR A 89 1.53 23.21 -3.73
CA TYR A 89 2.97 23.24 -3.43
C TYR A 89 3.44 22.13 -2.49
N GLU A 90 2.58 21.64 -1.60
CA GLU A 90 2.84 20.51 -0.69
C GLU A 90 1.98 19.29 -1.08
N PRO A 91 2.22 18.70 -2.25
CA PRO A 91 1.39 17.64 -2.78
C PRO A 91 1.46 16.38 -1.90
N PHE A 92 0.43 15.56 -1.98
CA PHE A 92 0.33 14.32 -1.23
C PHE A 92 1.57 13.45 -1.43
N GLN A 93 2.07 12.92 -0.32
CA GLN A 93 3.09 11.89 -0.25
C GLN A 93 2.44 10.61 0.24
N ILE A 94 2.84 9.47 -0.30
CA ILE A 94 2.29 8.17 0.12
C ILE A 94 3.35 7.33 0.81
N ARG A 95 2.91 6.41 1.64
CA ARG A 95 3.73 5.36 2.21
C ARG A 95 3.00 4.04 2.11
N MET A 96 3.73 2.96 1.98
CA MET A 96 3.16 1.65 1.74
C MET A 96 3.76 0.61 2.67
N GLY A 97 2.91 -0.31 3.16
CA GLY A 97 3.31 -1.49 3.92
C GLY A 97 2.84 -2.75 3.19
N ILE A 98 3.74 -3.71 3.00
CA ILE A 98 3.46 -4.97 2.30
C ILE A 98 3.80 -6.13 3.21
N ASN A 99 2.86 -7.05 3.35
CA ASN A 99 3.07 -8.31 4.07
C ASN A 99 2.43 -9.47 3.33
N THR A 100 3.06 -10.62 3.39
CA THR A 100 2.56 -11.89 2.84
C THR A 100 2.29 -12.86 3.98
N GLY A 101 1.11 -13.47 3.99
CA GLY A 101 0.73 -14.43 5.01
C GLY A 101 -0.70 -14.92 4.84
N TYR A 102 -1.09 -15.91 5.63
CA TYR A 102 -2.42 -16.48 5.60
C TYR A 102 -3.45 -15.57 6.26
N CYS A 103 -4.50 -15.26 5.51
CA CYS A 103 -5.61 -14.42 5.94
C CYS A 103 -6.93 -15.12 5.66
N ASN A 104 -7.98 -14.72 6.37
CA ASN A 104 -9.35 -15.13 6.04
C ASN A 104 -9.98 -14.10 5.13
N VAL A 105 -10.47 -14.54 3.97
CA VAL A 105 -11.18 -13.72 3.00
C VAL A 105 -12.61 -14.20 2.90
N GLY A 106 -13.58 -13.30 2.86
CA GLY A 106 -14.98 -13.65 2.73
C GLY A 106 -15.94 -12.52 3.10
N ASN A 107 -17.23 -12.87 3.17
CA ASN A 107 -18.27 -11.95 3.55
C ASN A 107 -18.42 -11.93 5.07
N PHE A 108 -18.14 -10.80 5.67
CA PHE A 108 -18.26 -10.58 7.12
C PHE A 108 -19.31 -9.53 7.42
N GLY A 109 -20.11 -9.76 8.48
CA GLY A 109 -21.16 -8.85 8.94
C GLY A 109 -22.49 -9.57 9.17
N ARG A 110 -23.57 -8.78 9.28
CA ARG A 110 -24.96 -9.29 9.32
C ARG A 110 -25.52 -9.40 7.91
N GLU A 111 -26.51 -10.27 7.69
CA GLU A 111 -27.18 -10.49 6.40
C GLU A 111 -27.56 -9.19 5.68
N GLN A 112 -27.94 -8.16 6.43
CA GLN A 112 -28.34 -6.86 5.89
C GLN A 112 -27.14 -5.96 5.52
N ARG A 113 -25.92 -6.31 5.95
CA ARG A 113 -24.70 -5.55 5.70
C ARG A 113 -23.48 -6.47 5.70
N LEU A 114 -23.37 -7.27 4.65
CA LEU A 114 -22.19 -8.10 4.41
C LEU A 114 -21.14 -7.27 3.64
N THR A 115 -19.89 -7.39 4.07
CA THR A 115 -18.75 -6.79 3.39
C THR A 115 -17.76 -7.90 3.05
N TYR A 116 -17.45 -8.04 1.77
CA TYR A 116 -16.36 -8.90 1.32
C TYR A 116 -15.04 -8.24 1.70
N THR A 117 -14.26 -8.89 2.53
CA THR A 117 -13.04 -8.29 3.10
C THR A 117 -12.06 -9.36 3.59
N ILE A 118 -10.82 -8.94 3.78
CA ILE A 118 -9.75 -9.73 4.35
C ILE A 118 -9.57 -9.39 5.84
N ILE A 119 -9.44 -10.42 6.68
CA ILE A 119 -9.14 -10.27 8.10
C ILE A 119 -8.04 -11.23 8.56
N GLY A 120 -7.24 -10.81 9.53
CA GLY A 120 -6.19 -11.63 10.13
C GLY A 120 -5.07 -10.81 10.73
N GLY A 121 -4.21 -11.48 11.50
CA GLY A 121 -3.02 -10.86 12.10
C GLY A 121 -2.05 -10.31 11.04
N GLU A 122 -1.97 -10.97 9.89
CA GLU A 122 -1.09 -10.57 8.78
C GLU A 122 -1.51 -9.23 8.15
N VAL A 123 -2.80 -8.89 8.18
CA VAL A 123 -3.31 -7.57 7.77
C VAL A 123 -2.80 -6.47 8.71
N ASN A 124 -2.76 -6.75 10.02
CA ASN A 124 -2.25 -5.82 11.01
C ASN A 124 -0.74 -5.58 10.85
N ILE A 125 0.00 -6.60 10.40
CA ILE A 125 1.43 -6.43 10.08
C ILE A 125 1.59 -5.45 8.92
N ALA A 126 0.85 -5.61 7.82
CA ALA A 126 0.90 -4.69 6.69
C ALA A 126 0.58 -3.24 7.11
N GLN A 127 -0.43 -3.04 7.96
CA GLN A 127 -0.77 -1.72 8.50
C GLN A 127 0.36 -1.13 9.36
N ARG A 128 1.04 -1.95 10.17
CA ARG A 128 2.18 -1.49 10.97
C ARG A 128 3.39 -1.13 10.13
N LEU A 129 3.66 -1.89 9.08
CA LEU A 129 4.71 -1.57 8.12
C LEU A 129 4.39 -0.24 7.41
N GLU A 130 3.15 -0.05 6.96
CA GLU A 130 2.70 1.23 6.40
C GLU A 130 2.95 2.39 7.37
N ALA A 131 2.51 2.25 8.63
CA ALA A 131 2.66 3.30 9.64
C ALA A 131 4.13 3.64 9.96
N ALA A 132 5.04 2.68 9.82
CA ALA A 132 6.47 2.84 10.06
C ALA A 132 7.24 3.31 8.81
N ALA A 133 6.63 3.25 7.63
CA ALA A 133 7.30 3.60 6.39
C ALA A 133 7.57 5.11 6.30
N PRO A 134 8.74 5.51 5.76
CA PRO A 134 9.02 6.91 5.49
C PRO A 134 8.11 7.46 4.39
N SER A 135 8.04 8.78 4.27
CA SER A 135 7.33 9.45 3.16
C SER A 135 7.83 8.95 1.82
N ASP A 136 6.90 8.64 0.92
CA ASP A 136 7.12 8.05 -0.39
C ASP A 136 7.91 6.71 -0.34
N GLY A 137 7.94 6.06 0.83
CA GLY A 137 8.64 4.79 1.06
C GLY A 137 7.73 3.56 1.00
N ILE A 138 8.36 2.41 0.83
CA ILE A 138 7.74 1.09 0.86
C ILE A 138 8.50 0.25 1.89
N LEU A 139 7.78 -0.21 2.92
CA LEU A 139 8.31 -1.23 3.82
C LEU A 139 7.62 -2.57 3.57
N MET A 140 8.39 -3.65 3.65
CA MET A 140 7.85 -4.99 3.52
C MET A 140 8.42 -5.93 4.59
N SER A 141 7.65 -6.97 4.91
CA SER A 141 8.13 -8.07 5.74
C SER A 141 9.10 -8.97 4.98
N TYR A 142 9.85 -9.80 5.71
CA TYR A 142 10.69 -10.82 5.11
C TYR A 142 9.90 -11.79 4.24
N GLU A 143 8.70 -12.16 4.67
CA GLU A 143 7.81 -13.06 3.94
C GLU A 143 7.47 -12.53 2.54
N SER A 144 7.31 -11.22 2.39
CA SER A 144 7.13 -10.60 1.06
C SER A 144 8.46 -10.50 0.30
N TYR A 145 9.54 -10.07 0.96
CA TYR A 145 10.86 -9.91 0.35
C TYR A 145 11.40 -11.23 -0.20
N ALA A 146 11.20 -12.34 0.51
CA ALA A 146 11.67 -13.67 0.11
C ALA A 146 11.20 -14.09 -1.30
N HIS A 147 10.04 -13.61 -1.74
CA HIS A 147 9.50 -13.88 -3.08
C HIS A 147 10.02 -12.93 -4.17
N ALA A 148 10.71 -11.86 -3.79
CA ALA A 148 11.04 -10.76 -4.72
C ALA A 148 12.49 -10.28 -4.61
N GLN A 149 13.41 -11.08 -4.06
CA GLN A 149 14.83 -10.72 -3.90
C GLN A 149 15.52 -10.35 -5.22
N ASP A 150 15.06 -10.90 -6.33
CA ASP A 150 15.56 -10.60 -7.68
C ASP A 150 14.86 -9.40 -8.35
N LEU A 151 13.92 -8.77 -7.67
CA LEU A 151 13.15 -7.63 -8.21
C LEU A 151 13.58 -6.29 -7.63
N VAL A 152 13.99 -6.26 -6.38
CA VAL A 152 14.21 -5.03 -5.62
C VAL A 152 15.50 -5.07 -4.83
N GLU A 153 16.16 -3.94 -4.76
CA GLU A 153 17.21 -3.66 -3.80
C GLU A 153 16.58 -3.11 -2.52
N VAL A 154 17.05 -3.58 -1.37
CA VAL A 154 16.47 -3.24 -0.07
C VAL A 154 17.53 -2.97 0.98
N ASP A 155 17.18 -2.14 1.97
CA ASP A 155 17.87 -2.04 3.26
C ASP A 155 17.13 -2.86 4.31
N GLU A 156 17.84 -3.74 5.01
CA GLU A 156 17.30 -4.43 6.18
C GLU A 156 17.28 -3.45 7.37
N LEU A 157 16.11 -3.25 7.94
CA LEU A 157 15.89 -2.40 9.09
C LEU A 157 15.81 -3.22 10.39
N ASN A 158 15.78 -2.53 11.54
CA ASN A 158 15.51 -3.17 12.81
C ASN A 158 14.16 -3.88 12.76
N SER A 159 14.12 -5.11 13.26
CA SER A 159 12.88 -5.86 13.39
C SER A 159 11.90 -5.16 14.32
N ILE A 160 10.62 -5.39 14.09
CA ILE A 160 9.54 -4.85 14.92
C ILE A 160 8.81 -5.96 15.66
N THR A 161 8.40 -5.66 16.89
CA THR A 161 7.50 -6.51 17.67
C THR A 161 6.13 -5.88 17.75
N MET A 162 5.07 -6.69 17.75
CA MET A 162 3.69 -6.19 17.77
C MET A 162 2.89 -6.89 18.86
N LYS A 163 2.05 -6.11 19.55
CA LYS A 163 1.10 -6.67 20.52
C LYS A 163 0.16 -7.67 19.82
N GLY A 164 0.10 -8.88 20.33
CA GLY A 164 -0.74 -9.95 19.78
C GLY A 164 -0.09 -10.81 18.68
N ILE A 165 1.16 -10.51 18.30
CA ILE A 165 1.94 -11.32 17.38
C ILE A 165 3.18 -11.81 18.13
N ASN A 166 3.28 -13.14 18.31
CA ASN A 166 4.33 -13.78 19.11
C ASN A 166 5.62 -14.06 18.30
N ARG A 167 5.89 -13.26 17.28
CA ARG A 167 7.11 -13.35 16.48
C ARG A 167 7.66 -11.97 16.19
N GLU A 168 8.95 -11.90 16.01
CA GLU A 168 9.65 -10.73 15.51
C GLU A 168 9.46 -10.63 14.01
N ILE A 169 9.12 -9.44 13.52
CA ILE A 169 8.92 -9.17 12.09
C ILE A 169 10.18 -8.50 11.56
N LYS A 170 10.89 -9.18 10.68
CA LYS A 170 11.99 -8.56 9.93
C LYS A 170 11.45 -7.61 8.89
N VAL A 171 12.02 -6.42 8.83
CA VAL A 171 11.54 -5.31 8.00
C VAL A 171 12.58 -4.93 6.97
N PHE A 172 12.13 -4.74 5.73
CA PHE A 172 12.95 -4.35 4.59
C PHE A 172 12.37 -3.07 3.97
N SER A 173 13.24 -2.08 3.77
CA SER A 173 12.91 -0.84 3.06
C SER A 173 13.33 -0.97 1.61
N VAL A 174 12.41 -0.73 0.68
CA VAL A 174 12.73 -0.77 -0.75
C VAL A 174 13.52 0.46 -1.14
N ILE A 175 14.69 0.27 -1.76
CA ILE A 175 15.53 1.32 -2.31
C ILE A 175 15.17 1.57 -3.76
N CYS A 176 15.22 0.54 -4.59
CA CYS A 176 14.92 0.65 -6.02
C CYS A 176 14.51 -0.70 -6.63
N ASP A 177 13.99 -0.60 -7.84
CA ASP A 177 13.71 -1.73 -8.73
C ASP A 177 15.01 -2.13 -9.45
N LEU A 178 15.37 -3.42 -9.40
CA LEU A 178 16.58 -3.96 -10.05
C LEU A 178 16.43 -4.15 -11.57
N LYS A 179 15.24 -3.97 -12.14
CA LYS A 179 14.93 -4.24 -13.55
C LYS A 179 14.61 -3.00 -14.38
N THR A 180 14.90 -1.82 -13.82
CA THR A 180 14.75 -0.54 -14.54
C THR A 180 16.07 -0.05 -15.09
#